data_872d382fcabb93e16c363eee2b4a8e44
#
_entry.id   872d382fcabb93e16c363eee2b4a8e44
#
_cell.length_a   1.000
_cell.length_b   1.000
_cell.length_c   1.000
_cell.angle_alpha   90.00
_cell.angle_beta   90.00
_cell.angle_gamma   90.00
#
_symmetry.space_group_name_H-M   'P 1'
#
loop_
_entity.id
_entity.type
_entity.pdbx_description
1 polymer ?
#
loop_
_entity_poly.entity_id
_entity_poly.type
_entity_poly.pdbx_seq_one_letter_code
_entity_poly.pdbx_strand_id
1 'polypeptide(L)'
;GSVNPIWLNEIDDLSTLEDNRIYLAIEKTEMENNDEDEKGKKKKDDKKGKKKYAVVKVPDRVFGRWVKIPSSDGFDNIMYLDDVIRYCLPLVFLGFKESSYRAYSFKFTKDAEMEMDNDADFGTMEKIALGVNSRKKGEAVRVIYDREMPKDLQKKLRERLNTKELDASLAGGRYQNHKDLMSFPDCGHKELKYEKWTPIMKPEFLSNESILDQIRQKDRYIHVPYHSFNGYIRVLREAAVKPEVKAIKTTLYRLAKDSKVVKALITAARNGKKVTAVVELLARFDEESNIKWSKRMQEEGVNVIFGVEGLKIHSKLLYIESKKGNIACIGTGNFHEGNA
;
A
#
# COMPACT_ATOMS: atom_id res chain seq x y z
N GLY A 1 8.89 20.14 -9.31
CA GLY A 1 8.52 19.88 -8.02
C GLY A 1 7.57 18.73 -7.76
N SER A 2 7.69 18.18 -6.56
CA SER A 2 6.86 17.05 -6.11
C SER A 2 5.55 17.49 -5.45
N VAL A 3 5.34 18.80 -5.28
CA VAL A 3 4.16 19.38 -4.65
C VAL A 3 3.41 20.20 -5.71
N ASN A 4 2.28 19.67 -6.17
CA ASN A 4 1.49 20.27 -7.24
C ASN A 4 0.09 20.59 -6.72
N PRO A 5 -0.30 21.89 -6.63
CA PRO A 5 -1.62 22.27 -6.19
C PRO A 5 -2.67 22.02 -7.28
N ILE A 6 -3.84 21.54 -6.85
CA ILE A 6 -5.04 21.39 -7.67
C ILE A 6 -6.09 22.35 -7.13
N TRP A 7 -6.56 23.29 -7.96
CA TRP A 7 -7.56 24.27 -7.56
C TRP A 7 -8.96 23.67 -7.49
N LEU A 8 -9.56 23.64 -6.30
CA LEU A 8 -10.92 23.14 -6.10
C LEU A 8 -12.01 24.01 -6.77
N ASN A 9 -11.66 25.24 -7.11
CA ASN A 9 -12.57 26.16 -7.77
C ASN A 9 -12.67 25.91 -9.28
N GLU A 10 -11.68 25.22 -9.86
CA GLU A 10 -11.52 25.04 -11.31
C GLU A 10 -11.78 23.61 -11.77
N ILE A 11 -11.97 22.68 -10.83
CA ILE A 11 -12.25 21.28 -11.12
C ILE A 11 -13.59 20.87 -10.53
N ASP A 12 -14.23 19.90 -11.15
CA ASP A 12 -15.52 19.36 -10.71
C ASP A 12 -15.39 18.03 -9.99
N ASP A 13 -14.27 17.33 -10.14
CA ASP A 13 -14.08 15.98 -9.62
C ASP A 13 -12.65 15.72 -9.12
N LEU A 14 -12.53 15.08 -7.96
CA LEU A 14 -11.30 14.58 -7.35
C LEU A 14 -11.23 13.05 -7.36
N SER A 15 -12.11 12.35 -8.04
CA SER A 15 -12.17 10.87 -8.06
C SER A 15 -10.88 10.22 -8.56
N THR A 16 -10.07 10.94 -9.34
CA THR A 16 -8.77 10.46 -9.84
C THR A 16 -7.67 10.46 -8.79
N LEU A 17 -7.86 11.11 -7.65
CA LEU A 17 -6.87 11.11 -6.57
C LEU A 17 -6.72 9.72 -5.97
N GLU A 18 -5.50 9.39 -5.55
CA GLU A 18 -5.20 8.14 -4.84
C GLU A 18 -5.84 8.12 -3.45
N ASP A 19 -6.55 7.06 -3.12
CA ASP A 19 -7.06 6.84 -1.78
C ASP A 19 -5.96 6.47 -0.77
N ASN A 20 -6.30 6.51 0.52
CA ASN A 20 -5.38 6.17 1.61
C ASN A 20 -4.06 6.99 1.62
N ARG A 21 -4.07 8.17 0.99
CA ARG A 21 -2.98 9.15 1.01
C ARG A 21 -3.35 10.35 1.85
N ILE A 22 -2.36 11.08 2.30
CA ILE A 22 -2.55 12.34 3.00
C ILE A 22 -2.53 13.47 2.00
N TYR A 23 -3.49 14.35 2.14
CA TYR A 23 -3.63 15.58 1.38
C TYR A 23 -3.74 16.77 2.33
N LEU A 24 -3.38 17.93 1.85
CA LEU A 24 -3.64 19.21 2.49
C LEU A 24 -4.70 19.96 1.68
N ALA A 25 -5.82 20.28 2.31
CA ALA A 25 -6.80 21.21 1.78
C ALA A 25 -6.38 22.62 2.21
N ILE A 26 -6.15 23.50 1.25
CA ILE A 26 -5.53 24.81 1.43
C ILE A 26 -6.58 25.87 1.19
N GLU A 27 -6.71 26.77 2.16
CA GLU A 27 -7.40 28.05 2.02
C GLU A 27 -6.37 29.15 1.74
N LYS A 28 -6.43 29.75 0.56
CA LYS A 28 -5.64 30.91 0.17
C LYS A 28 -6.53 32.14 0.25
N THR A 29 -6.14 33.13 1.04
CA THR A 29 -6.84 34.44 1.13
C THR A 29 -5.96 35.53 0.57
N GLU A 30 -6.39 36.16 -0.51
CA GLU A 30 -5.67 37.29 -1.12
C GLU A 30 -5.78 38.51 -0.21
N MET A 31 -4.65 39.16 0.13
CA MET A 31 -4.64 40.42 0.84
C MET A 31 -4.99 41.54 -0.17
N GLU A 32 -5.99 42.33 0.14
CA GLU A 32 -6.26 43.57 -0.62
C GLU A 32 -5.19 44.59 -0.25
N ASN A 33 -4.45 45.10 -1.23
CA ASN A 33 -3.63 46.29 -1.03
C ASN A 33 -4.55 47.43 -0.66
N ASN A 34 -4.28 48.09 0.44
CA ASN A 34 -4.87 49.38 0.74
C ASN A 34 -4.27 50.38 -0.27
N ASP A 35 -4.79 50.45 -1.48
CA ASP A 35 -4.65 51.66 -2.28
C ASP A 35 -5.42 52.74 -1.53
N GLU A 36 -4.71 53.65 -0.92
CA GLU A 36 -5.25 54.87 -0.33
C GLU A 36 -5.91 55.70 -1.45
N ASP A 37 -7.22 55.48 -1.63
CA ASP A 37 -8.00 56.49 -2.37
C ASP A 37 -7.98 57.80 -1.61
N GLU A 38 -7.51 58.86 -2.25
CA GLU A 38 -7.38 60.25 -1.78
C GLU A 38 -8.70 60.91 -1.32
N LYS A 39 -9.67 60.14 -0.83
CA LYS A 39 -10.91 60.71 -0.25
C LYS A 39 -11.27 59.97 1.05
N GLY A 40 -10.77 60.52 2.15
CA GLY A 40 -10.94 60.05 3.53
C GLY A 40 -12.38 59.78 3.98
N LYS A 41 -12.95 58.65 3.57
CA LYS A 41 -14.13 58.05 4.20
C LYS A 41 -13.82 56.62 4.54
N LYS A 42 -13.46 56.37 5.82
CA LYS A 42 -13.40 55.02 6.41
C LYS A 42 -14.78 54.37 6.33
N LYS A 43 -15.05 53.55 5.32
CA LYS A 43 -16.10 52.56 5.39
C LYS A 43 -15.54 51.35 6.19
N LYS A 44 -16.01 51.21 7.43
CA LYS A 44 -15.94 49.93 8.19
C LYS A 44 -16.94 48.98 7.53
N ASP A 45 -16.54 48.31 6.49
CA ASP A 45 -17.16 47.04 6.05
C ASP A 45 -16.10 45.99 6.16
N ASP A 46 -16.47 44.82 6.77
CA ASP A 46 -15.66 43.61 6.87
C ASP A 46 -15.30 43.15 5.46
N LYS A 47 -14.23 43.66 4.88
CA LYS A 47 -13.69 43.22 3.60
C LYS A 47 -13.03 41.85 3.82
N LYS A 48 -13.82 40.76 3.72
CA LYS A 48 -13.30 39.41 3.60
C LYS A 48 -12.56 39.29 2.29
N GLY A 49 -11.22 39.20 2.33
CA GLY A 49 -10.40 38.95 1.15
C GLY A 49 -10.88 37.72 0.35
N LYS A 50 -10.67 37.75 -0.96
CA LYS A 50 -11.14 36.69 -1.88
C LYS A 50 -10.48 35.37 -1.54
N LYS A 51 -11.28 34.38 -1.13
CA LYS A 51 -10.81 33.03 -0.80
C LYS A 51 -10.75 32.14 -2.03
N LYS A 52 -9.65 31.42 -2.18
CA LYS A 52 -9.49 30.32 -3.14
C LYS A 52 -9.07 29.07 -2.39
N TYR A 53 -9.47 27.92 -2.92
CA TYR A 53 -9.19 26.62 -2.30
C TYR A 53 -8.40 25.74 -3.24
N ALA A 54 -7.40 25.04 -2.70
CA ALA A 54 -6.59 24.09 -3.43
C ALA A 54 -6.37 22.82 -2.61
N VAL A 55 -5.98 21.74 -3.29
CA VAL A 55 -5.55 20.49 -2.68
C VAL A 55 -4.12 20.17 -3.11
N VAL A 56 -3.31 19.75 -2.17
CA VAL A 56 -1.94 19.26 -2.40
C VAL A 56 -1.78 17.87 -1.81
N LYS A 57 -1.24 16.94 -2.57
CA LYS A 57 -0.84 15.63 -2.07
C LYS A 57 0.47 15.72 -1.30
N VAL A 58 0.54 15.12 -0.12
CA VAL A 58 1.79 14.98 0.64
C VAL A 58 2.63 13.87 -0.01
N PRO A 59 3.84 14.17 -0.54
CA PRO A 59 4.65 13.21 -1.28
C PRO A 59 5.46 12.29 -0.35
N ASP A 60 4.80 11.65 0.61
CA ASP A 60 5.38 10.79 1.64
C ASP A 60 6.13 9.57 1.10
N ARG A 61 5.75 9.06 -0.09
CA ARG A 61 6.45 7.95 -0.75
C ARG A 61 7.84 8.33 -1.29
N VAL A 62 8.04 9.61 -1.57
CA VAL A 62 9.31 10.10 -2.17
C VAL A 62 10.28 10.55 -1.08
N PHE A 63 9.78 11.32 -0.12
CA PHE A 63 10.61 11.96 0.91
C PHE A 63 10.48 11.33 2.30
N GLY A 64 9.63 10.33 2.45
CA GLY A 64 9.25 9.86 3.78
C GLY A 64 8.29 10.84 4.47
N ARG A 65 7.91 10.50 5.69
CA ARG A 65 6.95 11.29 6.49
C ARG A 65 7.65 12.27 7.43
N TRP A 66 8.93 12.01 7.73
CA TRP A 66 9.71 12.67 8.75
C TRP A 66 10.85 13.46 8.12
N VAL A 67 10.99 14.70 8.50
CA VAL A 67 12.06 15.59 8.04
C VAL A 67 12.90 15.98 9.25
N LYS A 68 14.19 15.66 9.21
CA LYS A 68 15.14 16.13 10.22
C LYS A 68 15.50 17.58 9.91
N ILE A 69 15.28 18.46 10.88
CA ILE A 69 15.61 19.87 10.78
C ILE A 69 17.00 20.09 11.41
N PRO A 70 17.89 20.86 10.76
CA PRO A 70 19.15 21.25 11.38
C PRO A 70 18.93 21.92 12.74
N SER A 71 19.70 21.50 13.72
CA SER A 71 19.57 21.98 15.10
C SER A 71 20.93 22.41 15.62
N SER A 72 20.97 23.49 16.38
CA SER A 72 22.12 24.00 17.13
C SER A 72 21.98 23.89 18.65
N ASP A 73 20.84 23.35 19.13
CA ASP A 73 20.46 23.28 20.53
C ASP A 73 20.80 21.94 21.21
N GLY A 74 21.46 21.02 20.49
CA GLY A 74 21.82 19.69 20.97
C GLY A 74 20.68 18.66 20.93
N PHE A 75 19.50 19.03 20.40
CA PHE A 75 18.36 18.14 20.21
C PHE A 75 18.24 17.67 18.76
N ASP A 76 17.67 16.49 18.58
CA ASP A 76 17.24 16.04 17.26
C ASP A 76 15.86 16.60 16.95
N ASN A 77 15.82 17.63 16.09
CA ASN A 77 14.56 18.27 15.69
C ASN A 77 13.95 17.55 14.49
N ILE A 78 12.76 16.97 14.68
CA ILE A 78 12.05 16.21 13.65
C ILE A 78 10.70 16.85 13.40
N MET A 79 10.35 17.06 12.15
CA MET A 79 9.10 17.66 11.72
C MET A 79 8.35 16.72 10.77
N TYR A 80 7.01 16.77 10.81
CA TYR A 80 6.21 16.15 9.75
C TYR A 80 6.41 16.86 8.42
N LEU A 81 6.51 16.09 7.34
CA LEU A 81 6.57 16.63 5.98
C LEU A 81 5.38 17.58 5.67
N ASP A 82 4.22 17.30 6.27
CA ASP A 82 3.03 18.16 6.17
C ASP A 82 3.30 19.60 6.63
N ASP A 83 4.03 19.75 7.75
CA ASP A 83 4.33 21.06 8.31
C ASP A 83 5.42 21.80 7.53
N VAL A 84 6.36 21.04 6.96
CA VAL A 84 7.32 21.60 6.00
C VAL A 84 6.57 22.17 4.79
N ILE A 85 5.60 21.43 4.25
CA ILE A 85 4.79 21.90 3.13
C ILE A 85 3.96 23.11 3.54
N ARG A 86 3.31 23.10 4.73
CA ARG A 86 2.57 24.25 5.25
C ARG A 86 3.42 25.50 5.33
N TYR A 87 4.63 25.38 5.86
CA TYR A 87 5.58 26.48 5.95
C TYR A 87 5.99 26.99 4.57
N CYS A 88 6.16 26.10 3.60
CA CYS A 88 6.58 26.44 2.24
C CYS A 88 5.42 26.78 1.30
N LEU A 89 4.18 26.91 1.76
CA LEU A 89 3.04 27.27 0.89
C LEU A 89 3.25 28.54 0.06
N PRO A 90 3.87 29.62 0.56
CA PRO A 90 4.18 30.80 -0.26
C PRO A 90 5.06 30.45 -1.48
N LEU A 91 5.96 29.48 -1.35
CA LEU A 91 6.82 29.00 -2.45
C LEU A 91 6.06 28.08 -3.42
N VAL A 92 5.05 27.36 -2.94
CA VAL A 92 4.19 26.52 -3.80
C VAL A 92 3.30 27.38 -4.70
N PHE A 93 2.90 28.56 -4.22
CA PHE A 93 2.04 29.52 -4.92
C PHE A 93 2.81 30.76 -5.40
N LEU A 94 4.05 30.57 -5.87
CA LEU A 94 4.84 31.68 -6.45
C LEU A 94 4.10 32.35 -7.62
N GLY A 95 4.23 33.67 -7.70
CA GLY A 95 3.61 34.49 -8.74
C GLY A 95 2.18 34.92 -8.45
N PHE A 96 1.60 34.52 -7.32
CA PHE A 96 0.33 35.05 -6.85
C PHE A 96 0.56 36.30 -5.98
N LYS A 97 -0.47 37.19 -5.90
CA LYS A 97 -0.48 38.33 -4.98
C LYS A 97 -0.22 37.87 -3.55
N GLU A 98 0.32 38.75 -2.72
CA GLU A 98 0.52 38.50 -1.30
C GLU A 98 -0.76 37.92 -0.68
N SER A 99 -0.61 36.80 -0.01
CA SER A 99 -1.73 35.97 0.43
C SER A 99 -1.39 35.27 1.74
N SER A 100 -2.41 35.14 2.57
CA SER A 100 -2.32 34.22 3.73
C SER A 100 -2.78 32.81 3.35
N TYR A 101 -2.18 31.82 3.99
CA TYR A 101 -2.45 30.40 3.73
C TYR A 101 -2.81 29.69 5.02
N ARG A 102 -3.86 28.89 4.96
CA ARG A 102 -4.18 27.88 5.99
C ARG A 102 -4.32 26.53 5.32
N ALA A 103 -3.78 25.48 5.92
CA ALA A 103 -3.82 24.15 5.34
C ALA A 103 -4.22 23.10 6.37
N TYR A 104 -5.18 22.29 5.99
CA TYR A 104 -5.84 21.29 6.83
C TYR A 104 -5.63 19.92 6.22
N SER A 105 -5.18 18.95 7.01
CA SER A 105 -4.98 17.61 6.50
C SER A 105 -6.31 16.89 6.31
N PHE A 106 -6.39 16.08 5.27
CA PHE A 106 -7.46 15.12 5.09
C PHE A 106 -6.96 13.85 4.42
N LYS A 107 -7.73 12.80 4.59
CA LYS A 107 -7.54 11.50 3.99
C LYS A 107 -8.90 10.92 3.65
N PHE A 108 -8.98 10.20 2.55
CA PHE A 108 -10.19 9.48 2.18
C PHE A 108 -9.88 8.02 1.83
N THR A 109 -10.92 7.20 1.86
CA THR A 109 -10.87 5.80 1.45
C THR A 109 -11.99 5.58 0.45
N LYS A 110 -11.66 4.99 -0.69
CA LYS A 110 -12.62 4.59 -1.70
C LYS A 110 -13.26 3.26 -1.34
N ASP A 111 -14.40 2.97 -1.95
CA ASP A 111 -14.99 1.65 -1.85
C ASP A 111 -14.00 0.59 -2.30
N ALA A 112 -13.89 -0.47 -1.52
CA ALA A 112 -13.02 -1.59 -1.79
C ALA A 112 -13.77 -2.78 -2.43
N GLU A 113 -15.10 -2.70 -2.51
CA GLU A 113 -15.90 -3.73 -3.16
C GLU A 113 -15.68 -3.65 -4.67
N MET A 114 -15.39 -4.78 -5.27
CA MET A 114 -15.33 -4.93 -6.71
C MET A 114 -16.65 -5.53 -7.15
N GLU A 115 -17.48 -4.72 -7.81
CA GLU A 115 -18.57 -5.25 -8.61
C GLU A 115 -17.94 -5.98 -9.81
N MET A 116 -17.98 -7.30 -9.77
CA MET A 116 -17.62 -8.12 -10.93
C MET A 116 -18.84 -8.21 -11.83
N ASP A 117 -18.76 -7.58 -12.98
CA ASP A 117 -19.77 -7.72 -14.03
C ASP A 117 -19.69 -9.15 -14.57
N ASN A 118 -20.70 -9.97 -14.21
CA ASN A 118 -20.76 -11.37 -14.62
C ASN A 118 -21.06 -11.57 -16.11
N ASP A 119 -21.51 -10.51 -16.79
CA ASP A 119 -21.96 -10.58 -18.18
C ASP A 119 -20.89 -10.28 -19.23
N ALA A 120 -19.65 -9.95 -18.82
CA ALA A 120 -18.59 -9.68 -19.77
C ALA A 120 -17.85 -10.95 -20.21
N ASP A 121 -17.64 -11.11 -21.51
CA ASP A 121 -16.89 -12.23 -22.15
C ASP A 121 -15.37 -12.22 -21.89
N PHE A 122 -14.92 -11.56 -20.84
CA PHE A 122 -13.50 -11.49 -20.48
C PHE A 122 -13.08 -12.66 -19.58
N GLY A 123 -11.84 -13.09 -19.71
CA GLY A 123 -11.23 -14.06 -18.79
C GLY A 123 -11.18 -13.54 -17.35
N THR A 124 -11.17 -14.44 -16.37
CA THR A 124 -11.22 -14.09 -14.93
C THR A 124 -10.16 -13.07 -14.52
N MET A 125 -8.94 -13.16 -15.07
CA MET A 125 -7.86 -12.20 -14.78
C MET A 125 -8.14 -10.81 -15.31
N GLU A 126 -8.69 -10.71 -16.53
CA GLU A 126 -9.05 -9.43 -17.15
C GLU A 126 -10.20 -8.76 -16.42
N LYS A 127 -11.22 -9.55 -16.01
CA LYS A 127 -12.31 -9.04 -15.16
C LYS A 127 -11.78 -8.44 -13.85
N ILE A 128 -10.87 -9.13 -13.17
CA ILE A 128 -10.28 -8.63 -11.92
C ILE A 128 -9.38 -7.41 -12.18
N ALA A 129 -8.60 -7.40 -13.25
CA ALA A 129 -7.78 -6.24 -13.62
C ALA A 129 -8.64 -5.00 -13.92
N LEU A 130 -9.78 -5.19 -14.60
CA LEU A 130 -10.77 -4.14 -14.83
C LEU A 130 -11.41 -3.68 -13.50
N GLY A 131 -11.80 -4.60 -12.62
CA GLY A 131 -12.34 -4.29 -11.30
C GLY A 131 -11.34 -3.52 -10.42
N VAL A 132 -10.04 -3.89 -10.43
CA VAL A 132 -8.97 -3.13 -9.73
C VAL A 132 -8.85 -1.71 -10.29
N ASN A 133 -8.94 -1.53 -11.61
CA ASN A 133 -8.91 -0.21 -12.23
C ASN A 133 -10.18 0.61 -11.95
N SER A 134 -11.35 -0.02 -11.94
CA SER A 134 -12.62 0.62 -11.58
C SER A 134 -12.61 1.09 -10.12
N ARG A 135 -12.06 0.30 -9.21
CA ARG A 135 -11.87 0.70 -7.80
C ARG A 135 -10.98 1.94 -7.65
N LYS A 136 -9.98 2.14 -8.51
CA LYS A 136 -9.16 3.37 -8.52
C LYS A 136 -9.98 4.62 -8.83
N LYS A 137 -11.09 4.46 -9.57
CA LYS A 137 -12.05 5.53 -9.91
C LYS A 137 -13.28 5.56 -9.01
N GLY A 138 -13.38 4.64 -8.03
CA GLY A 138 -14.52 4.51 -7.12
C GLY A 138 -14.77 5.76 -6.28
N GLU A 139 -16.01 5.90 -5.80
CA GLU A 139 -16.44 6.98 -4.92
C GLU A 139 -15.74 6.90 -3.56
N ALA A 140 -15.51 8.03 -2.93
CA ALA A 140 -14.96 8.09 -1.58
C ALA A 140 -16.06 7.76 -0.56
N VAL A 141 -15.95 6.62 0.13
CA VAL A 141 -16.92 6.18 1.14
C VAL A 141 -16.58 6.61 2.56
N ARG A 142 -15.37 7.12 2.78
CA ARG A 142 -14.93 7.63 4.09
C ARG A 142 -13.93 8.75 3.91
N VAL A 143 -14.19 9.88 4.58
CA VAL A 143 -13.28 11.03 4.63
C VAL A 143 -12.95 11.34 6.08
N ILE A 144 -11.67 11.44 6.41
CA ILE A 144 -11.18 11.94 7.70
C ILE A 144 -10.49 13.26 7.43
N TYR A 145 -10.87 14.31 8.15
CA TYR A 145 -10.36 15.65 7.96
C TYR A 145 -9.96 16.30 9.29
N ASP A 146 -9.05 17.25 9.24
CA ASP A 146 -8.67 18.08 10.38
C ASP A 146 -9.91 18.83 10.92
N ARG A 147 -10.22 18.66 12.20
CA ARG A 147 -11.40 19.27 12.85
C ARG A 147 -11.43 20.79 12.76
N GLU A 148 -10.27 21.43 12.61
CA GLU A 148 -10.13 22.86 12.46
C GLU A 148 -10.45 23.37 11.05
N MET A 149 -10.72 22.45 10.11
CA MET A 149 -11.06 22.79 8.73
C MET A 149 -12.39 23.56 8.68
N PRO A 150 -12.44 24.75 8.02
CA PRO A 150 -13.67 25.53 7.88
C PRO A 150 -14.79 24.76 7.17
N LYS A 151 -16.03 24.97 7.59
CA LYS A 151 -17.21 24.26 7.05
C LYS A 151 -17.42 24.44 5.55
N ASP A 152 -17.13 25.62 5.02
CA ASP A 152 -17.21 25.92 3.59
C ASP A 152 -16.18 25.11 2.78
N LEU A 153 -14.96 24.98 3.28
CA LEU A 153 -13.94 24.12 2.67
C LEU A 153 -14.30 22.63 2.78
N GLN A 154 -14.82 22.20 3.94
CA GLN A 154 -15.30 20.82 4.12
C GLN A 154 -16.40 20.47 3.12
N LYS A 155 -17.39 21.38 2.94
CA LYS A 155 -18.49 21.19 1.99
C LYS A 155 -17.95 21.05 0.57
N LYS A 156 -17.09 21.98 0.16
CA LYS A 156 -16.51 21.98 -1.18
C LYS A 156 -15.66 20.72 -1.45
N LEU A 157 -14.87 20.29 -0.46
CA LEU A 157 -14.07 19.07 -0.56
C LEU A 157 -14.96 17.83 -0.76
N ARG A 158 -16.05 17.70 0.00
CA ARG A 158 -17.00 16.59 -0.14
C ARG A 158 -17.69 16.57 -1.50
N GLU A 159 -18.13 17.75 -1.97
CA GLU A 159 -18.71 17.88 -3.31
C GLU A 159 -17.76 17.39 -4.40
N ARG A 160 -16.47 17.73 -4.31
CA ARG A 160 -15.45 17.33 -5.30
C ARG A 160 -14.98 15.88 -5.16
N LEU A 161 -15.15 15.27 -3.99
CA LEU A 161 -14.90 13.84 -3.76
C LEU A 161 -16.12 12.96 -4.09
N ASN A 162 -17.24 13.55 -4.53
CA ASN A 162 -18.50 12.87 -4.78
C ASN A 162 -18.98 12.00 -3.59
N THR A 163 -18.70 12.46 -2.35
CA THR A 163 -19.14 11.74 -1.15
C THR A 163 -20.64 11.96 -0.92
N LYS A 164 -21.38 10.87 -0.73
CA LYS A 164 -22.79 10.92 -0.39
C LYS A 164 -22.99 11.44 1.05
N GLU A 165 -24.17 11.98 1.37
CA GLU A 165 -24.46 12.46 2.74
C GLU A 165 -24.37 11.34 3.80
N LEU A 166 -24.61 10.09 3.41
CA LEU A 166 -24.53 8.90 4.26
C LEU A 166 -23.09 8.39 4.48
N ASP A 167 -22.11 8.93 3.75
CA ASP A 167 -20.74 8.49 3.85
C ASP A 167 -20.10 8.99 5.16
N ALA A 168 -19.23 8.17 5.74
CA ALA A 168 -18.57 8.47 7.00
C ALA A 168 -17.57 9.63 6.85
N SER A 169 -18.00 10.85 7.21
CA SER A 169 -17.13 12.01 7.35
C SER A 169 -16.77 12.21 8.82
N LEU A 170 -15.49 12.04 9.16
CA LEU A 170 -15.00 12.05 10.53
C LEU A 170 -14.05 13.21 10.78
N ALA A 171 -14.35 14.03 11.80
CA ALA A 171 -13.42 15.04 12.29
C ALA A 171 -12.26 14.33 13.02
N GLY A 172 -11.06 14.50 12.51
CA GLY A 172 -9.82 13.96 13.06
C GLY A 172 -8.91 15.03 13.65
N GLY A 173 -7.65 14.67 13.85
CA GLY A 173 -6.60 15.60 14.24
C GLY A 173 -5.88 16.24 13.04
N ARG A 174 -4.96 17.15 13.37
CA ARG A 174 -4.08 17.82 12.39
C ARG A 174 -3.20 16.82 11.64
N TYR A 175 -2.74 15.75 12.32
CA TYR A 175 -1.89 14.72 11.73
C TYR A 175 -2.69 13.44 11.51
N GLN A 176 -2.50 12.85 10.34
CA GLN A 176 -3.16 11.64 9.89
C GLN A 176 -2.15 10.50 9.77
N ASN A 177 -2.61 9.24 9.64
CA ASN A 177 -1.75 8.06 9.46
C ASN A 177 -0.77 7.80 10.61
N HIS A 178 -1.26 7.57 11.82
CA HIS A 178 -0.41 7.25 12.99
C HIS A 178 0.51 6.02 12.78
N LYS A 179 0.19 5.14 11.83
CA LYS A 179 1.11 4.05 11.44
C LYS A 179 2.49 4.53 10.97
N ASP A 180 2.59 5.78 10.52
CA ASP A 180 3.84 6.37 10.06
C ASP A 180 4.85 6.55 11.22
N LEU A 181 4.37 6.53 12.48
CA LEU A 181 5.22 6.49 13.67
C LEU A 181 6.13 5.24 13.72
N MET A 182 5.74 4.14 13.07
CA MET A 182 6.60 2.96 12.96
C MET A 182 7.88 3.22 12.16
N SER A 183 7.91 4.26 11.33
CA SER A 183 9.08 4.71 10.57
C SER A 183 9.71 5.96 11.16
N PHE A 184 9.44 6.27 12.43
CA PHE A 184 10.07 7.40 13.11
C PHE A 184 11.58 7.23 13.13
N PRO A 185 12.37 8.24 12.72
CA PRO A 185 13.82 8.13 12.67
C PRO A 185 14.41 7.98 14.08
N ASP A 186 15.40 7.12 14.22
CA ASP A 186 16.08 6.91 15.49
C ASP A 186 17.16 7.97 15.81
N CYS A 187 17.49 8.77 14.84
CA CYS A 187 18.51 9.84 14.92
C CYS A 187 19.86 9.38 15.51
N GLY A 188 20.14 8.08 15.45
CA GLY A 188 21.34 7.48 16.04
C GLY A 188 21.15 6.88 17.43
N HIS A 189 19.97 7.06 18.03
CA HIS A 189 19.60 6.54 19.34
C HIS A 189 19.17 5.07 19.24
N LYS A 190 20.13 4.18 19.04
CA LYS A 190 19.87 2.73 18.87
C LYS A 190 19.26 2.11 20.12
N GLU A 191 19.56 2.65 21.30
CA GLU A 191 19.03 2.25 22.58
C GLU A 191 17.50 2.44 22.73
N LEU A 192 16.88 3.27 21.88
CA LEU A 192 15.44 3.48 21.83
C LEU A 192 14.70 2.47 20.96
N LYS A 193 15.41 1.51 20.36
CA LYS A 193 14.84 0.46 19.52
C LYS A 193 15.15 -0.91 20.11
N TYR A 194 14.19 -1.81 19.93
CA TYR A 194 14.46 -3.22 20.20
C TYR A 194 15.53 -3.75 19.24
N GLU A 195 16.36 -4.66 19.75
CA GLU A 195 17.29 -5.39 18.91
C GLU A 195 16.57 -6.08 17.77
N LYS A 196 17.16 -5.99 16.57
CA LYS A 196 16.58 -6.63 15.38
C LYS A 196 16.70 -8.15 15.55
N TRP A 197 15.57 -8.81 15.66
CA TRP A 197 15.53 -10.26 15.64
C TRP A 197 15.97 -10.81 14.29
N THR A 198 16.89 -11.78 14.31
CA THR A 198 17.30 -12.53 13.11
C THR A 198 16.72 -13.94 13.20
N PRO A 199 15.86 -14.34 12.24
CA PRO A 199 15.29 -15.67 12.25
C PRO A 199 16.36 -16.76 12.18
N ILE A 200 16.24 -17.77 13.03
CA ILE A 200 17.21 -18.86 13.13
C ILE A 200 16.94 -19.90 12.04
N MET A 201 17.98 -20.27 11.30
CA MET A 201 17.90 -21.43 10.41
C MET A 201 18.18 -22.70 11.22
N LYS A 202 17.23 -23.63 11.23
CA LYS A 202 17.41 -24.92 11.93
C LYS A 202 18.50 -25.76 11.25
N PRO A 203 19.31 -26.52 12.02
CA PRO A 203 20.46 -27.26 11.49
C PRO A 203 20.13 -28.21 10.32
N GLU A 204 18.98 -28.89 10.37
CA GLU A 204 18.54 -29.77 9.29
C GLU A 204 18.36 -29.08 7.94
N PHE A 205 18.02 -27.78 7.95
CA PHE A 205 17.93 -26.97 6.73
C PHE A 205 19.25 -26.34 6.30
N LEU A 206 20.33 -26.50 7.07
CA LEU A 206 21.67 -26.08 6.72
C LEU A 206 22.56 -27.23 6.22
N SER A 207 22.18 -28.47 6.52
CA SER A 207 22.98 -29.64 6.16
C SER A 207 23.07 -29.79 4.62
N ASN A 208 24.12 -30.45 4.15
CA ASN A 208 24.28 -30.79 2.72
C ASN A 208 23.45 -31.99 2.27
N GLU A 209 22.78 -32.66 3.19
CA GLU A 209 21.88 -33.78 2.90
C GLU A 209 20.58 -33.30 2.25
N SER A 210 19.91 -34.23 1.55
CA SER A 210 18.61 -33.98 0.96
C SER A 210 17.55 -33.67 2.01
N ILE A 211 16.97 -32.49 1.98
CA ILE A 211 15.89 -32.14 2.91
C ILE A 211 14.62 -32.94 2.64
N LEU A 212 14.36 -33.31 1.39
CA LEU A 212 13.22 -34.15 1.06
C LEU A 212 13.37 -35.56 1.66
N ASP A 213 14.58 -36.14 1.66
CA ASP A 213 14.84 -37.44 2.28
C ASP A 213 14.74 -37.36 3.80
N GLN A 214 15.22 -36.28 4.41
CA GLN A 214 15.05 -36.05 5.85
C GLN A 214 13.58 -35.88 6.26
N ILE A 215 12.75 -35.22 5.45
CA ILE A 215 11.32 -35.08 5.73
C ILE A 215 10.60 -36.44 5.63
N ARG A 216 11.00 -37.31 4.71
CA ARG A 216 10.45 -38.68 4.61
C ARG A 216 10.76 -39.56 5.83
N GLN A 217 11.91 -39.31 6.46
CA GLN A 217 12.29 -40.02 7.67
C GLN A 217 11.58 -39.54 8.91
N LYS A 218 11.35 -38.21 9.00
CA LYS A 218 10.73 -37.56 10.16
C LYS A 218 10.15 -36.23 9.77
N ASP A 219 8.96 -35.89 10.26
CA ASP A 219 8.32 -34.59 10.10
C ASP A 219 9.24 -33.47 10.57
N ARG A 220 9.24 -32.38 9.81
CA ARG A 220 9.99 -31.17 10.11
C ARG A 220 9.03 -30.00 10.39
N TYR A 221 9.41 -29.21 11.36
CA TYR A 221 8.60 -28.09 11.83
C TYR A 221 9.36 -26.77 11.73
N ILE A 222 8.72 -25.73 11.17
CA ILE A 222 9.24 -24.37 11.10
C ILE A 222 8.24 -23.45 11.80
N HIS A 223 8.72 -22.65 12.75
CA HIS A 223 7.94 -21.67 13.49
C HIS A 223 8.37 -20.26 13.09
N VAL A 224 7.69 -19.68 12.11
CA VAL A 224 7.91 -18.27 11.70
C VAL A 224 7.21 -17.33 12.68
N PRO A 225 7.77 -16.14 12.96
CA PRO A 225 8.99 -15.55 12.39
C PRO A 225 10.31 -15.97 13.09
N TYR A 226 10.27 -16.83 14.09
CA TYR A 226 11.46 -17.21 14.86
C TYR A 226 12.42 -18.11 14.08
N HIS A 227 11.89 -19.01 13.25
CA HIS A 227 12.67 -19.77 12.31
C HIS A 227 12.59 -19.13 10.92
N SER A 228 13.69 -19.23 10.18
CA SER A 228 13.79 -18.67 8.83
C SER A 228 12.87 -19.37 7.85
N PHE A 229 12.11 -18.62 7.08
CA PHE A 229 11.28 -19.11 5.98
C PHE A 229 12.13 -19.72 4.83
N ASN A 230 13.44 -19.46 4.81
CA ASN A 230 14.34 -20.08 3.84
C ASN A 230 14.39 -21.61 3.95
N GLY A 231 14.01 -22.20 5.08
CA GLY A 231 13.80 -23.65 5.19
C GLY A 231 12.72 -24.15 4.22
N TYR A 232 11.59 -23.49 4.15
CA TYR A 232 10.53 -23.78 3.19
C TYR A 232 10.99 -23.56 1.74
N ILE A 233 11.71 -22.47 1.48
CA ILE A 233 12.28 -22.19 0.15
C ILE A 233 13.24 -23.30 -0.29
N ARG A 234 14.04 -23.84 0.64
CA ARG A 234 14.92 -24.96 0.37
C ARG A 234 14.17 -26.22 -0.08
N VAL A 235 13.07 -26.56 0.60
CA VAL A 235 12.20 -27.68 0.21
C VAL A 235 11.71 -27.53 -1.23
N LEU A 236 11.20 -26.34 -1.58
CA LEU A 236 10.72 -26.07 -2.92
C LEU A 236 11.84 -26.12 -3.98
N ARG A 237 13.00 -25.55 -3.69
CA ARG A 237 14.15 -25.55 -4.61
C ARG A 237 14.66 -26.95 -4.86
N GLU A 238 14.76 -27.76 -3.81
CA GLU A 238 15.17 -29.15 -3.95
C GLU A 238 14.14 -29.95 -4.75
N ALA A 239 12.85 -29.77 -4.45
CA ALA A 239 11.76 -30.39 -5.22
C ALA A 239 11.79 -29.98 -6.70
N ALA A 240 12.16 -28.75 -7.00
CA ALA A 240 12.23 -28.26 -8.37
C ALA A 240 13.28 -28.96 -9.23
N VAL A 241 14.37 -29.48 -8.64
CA VAL A 241 15.50 -30.08 -9.38
C VAL A 241 15.59 -31.60 -9.25
N LYS A 242 15.01 -32.20 -8.20
CA LYS A 242 15.11 -33.65 -7.97
C LYS A 242 14.40 -34.45 -9.05
N PRO A 243 15.05 -35.42 -9.72
CA PRO A 243 14.46 -36.22 -10.82
C PRO A 243 13.26 -37.07 -10.40
N GLU A 244 13.23 -37.52 -9.15
CA GLU A 244 12.13 -38.36 -8.63
C GLU A 244 10.84 -37.58 -8.38
N VAL A 245 10.89 -36.25 -8.31
CA VAL A 245 9.70 -35.39 -8.16
C VAL A 245 8.99 -35.25 -9.50
N LYS A 246 7.69 -35.63 -9.53
CA LYS A 246 6.86 -35.61 -10.72
C LYS A 246 6.00 -34.34 -10.81
N ALA A 247 5.42 -33.96 -9.68
CA ALA A 247 4.50 -32.84 -9.63
C ALA A 247 4.64 -32.04 -8.33
N ILE A 248 4.31 -30.72 -8.43
CA ILE A 248 4.21 -29.82 -7.29
C ILE A 248 2.86 -29.10 -7.37
N LYS A 249 2.07 -29.14 -6.30
CA LYS A 249 0.78 -28.47 -6.21
C LYS A 249 0.80 -27.55 -4.98
N THR A 250 0.35 -26.31 -5.11
CA THR A 250 0.37 -25.38 -4.00
C THR A 250 -0.77 -24.37 -4.06
N THR A 251 -1.18 -23.87 -2.89
CA THR A 251 -2.07 -22.73 -2.76
C THR A 251 -1.25 -21.47 -2.52
N LEU A 252 -1.63 -20.36 -3.16
CA LEU A 252 -0.97 -19.07 -3.05
C LEU A 252 -2.01 -18.00 -2.75
N TYR A 253 -1.85 -17.29 -1.62
CA TYR A 253 -2.75 -16.24 -1.20
C TYR A 253 -2.14 -14.85 -1.41
N ARG A 254 -0.93 -14.63 -0.93
CA ARG A 254 -0.16 -13.39 -1.09
C ARG A 254 1.22 -13.72 -1.64
N LEU A 255 1.66 -12.96 -2.62
CA LEU A 255 2.95 -13.14 -3.25
C LEU A 255 3.84 -11.91 -3.00
N ALA A 256 5.07 -12.15 -2.58
CA ALA A 256 6.07 -11.10 -2.43
C ALA A 256 6.38 -10.45 -3.79
N LYS A 257 6.75 -9.17 -3.78
CA LYS A 257 7.12 -8.44 -5.00
C LYS A 257 8.24 -9.13 -5.78
N ASP A 258 9.18 -9.78 -5.07
CA ASP A 258 10.26 -10.61 -5.63
C ASP A 258 10.19 -12.02 -5.03
N SER A 259 9.12 -12.78 -5.35
CA SER A 259 8.82 -14.05 -4.72
C SER A 259 9.80 -15.16 -5.09
N LYS A 260 10.53 -15.66 -4.10
CA LYS A 260 11.38 -16.87 -4.21
C LYS A 260 10.53 -18.13 -4.39
N VAL A 261 9.32 -18.15 -3.82
CA VAL A 261 8.36 -19.24 -3.98
C VAL A 261 8.00 -19.40 -5.45
N VAL A 262 7.54 -18.32 -6.10
CA VAL A 262 7.17 -18.34 -7.52
C VAL A 262 8.38 -18.70 -8.40
N LYS A 263 9.56 -18.15 -8.12
CA LYS A 263 10.79 -18.51 -8.85
C LYS A 263 11.10 -20.00 -8.77
N ALA A 264 10.90 -20.63 -7.60
CA ALA A 264 11.10 -22.06 -7.45
C ALA A 264 10.06 -22.89 -8.22
N LEU A 265 8.80 -22.46 -8.24
CA LEU A 265 7.75 -23.12 -9.02
C LEU A 265 8.02 -23.03 -10.53
N ILE A 266 8.42 -21.88 -11.03
CA ILE A 266 8.85 -21.70 -12.43
C ILE A 266 10.06 -22.60 -12.75
N THR A 267 11.04 -22.66 -11.85
CA THR A 267 12.19 -23.57 -12.02
C THR A 267 11.74 -25.03 -12.12
N ALA A 268 10.75 -25.45 -11.31
CA ALA A 268 10.20 -26.79 -11.38
C ALA A 268 9.52 -27.07 -12.73
N ALA A 269 8.71 -26.13 -13.24
CA ALA A 269 8.07 -26.27 -14.54
C ALA A 269 9.09 -26.36 -15.68
N ARG A 270 10.12 -25.52 -15.66
CA ARG A 270 11.24 -25.58 -16.63
C ARG A 270 12.02 -26.88 -16.58
N ASN A 271 12.06 -27.54 -15.41
CA ASN A 271 12.64 -28.89 -15.24
C ASN A 271 11.64 -30.01 -15.59
N GLY A 272 10.56 -29.72 -16.32
CA GLY A 272 9.60 -30.71 -16.80
C GLY A 272 8.65 -31.26 -15.75
N LYS A 273 8.55 -30.66 -14.57
CA LYS A 273 7.61 -31.12 -13.53
C LYS A 273 6.22 -30.52 -13.76
N LYS A 274 5.19 -31.29 -13.40
CA LYS A 274 3.80 -30.83 -13.44
C LYS A 274 3.55 -29.89 -12.27
N VAL A 275 3.50 -28.59 -12.51
CA VAL A 275 3.28 -27.59 -11.46
C VAL A 275 1.87 -27.06 -11.55
N THR A 276 1.12 -27.10 -10.43
CA THR A 276 -0.21 -26.49 -10.30
C THR A 276 -0.20 -25.49 -9.14
N ALA A 277 -0.55 -24.26 -9.40
CA ALA A 277 -0.71 -23.19 -8.42
C ALA A 277 -2.16 -22.73 -8.36
N VAL A 278 -2.81 -22.88 -7.21
CA VAL A 278 -4.15 -22.35 -6.96
C VAL A 278 -4.00 -20.97 -6.31
N VAL A 279 -4.34 -19.90 -7.03
CA VAL A 279 -4.06 -18.52 -6.64
C VAL A 279 -5.33 -17.80 -6.23
N GLU A 280 -5.32 -17.13 -5.08
CA GLU A 280 -6.36 -16.20 -4.66
C GLU A 280 -6.10 -14.82 -5.30
N LEU A 281 -6.85 -14.48 -6.34
CA LEU A 281 -6.69 -13.21 -7.03
C LEU A 281 -7.24 -12.02 -6.23
N LEU A 282 -8.28 -12.26 -5.41
CA LEU A 282 -8.94 -11.23 -4.61
C LEU A 282 -8.26 -11.02 -3.24
N ALA A 283 -6.97 -11.33 -3.12
CA ALA A 283 -6.20 -11.03 -1.92
C ALA A 283 -6.07 -9.51 -1.76
N ARG A 284 -6.86 -8.95 -0.85
CA ARG A 284 -6.99 -7.50 -0.65
C ARG A 284 -5.63 -6.81 -0.53
N PHE A 285 -5.38 -5.81 -1.37
CA PHE A 285 -4.15 -5.01 -1.54
C PHE A 285 -2.98 -5.69 -2.25
N ASP A 286 -3.08 -6.96 -2.62
CA ASP A 286 -2.02 -7.70 -3.32
C ASP A 286 -2.46 -8.14 -4.73
N GLU A 287 -3.63 -7.70 -5.20
CA GLU A 287 -4.25 -8.12 -6.46
C GLU A 287 -3.31 -7.88 -7.66
N GLU A 288 -2.69 -6.69 -7.75
CA GLU A 288 -1.77 -6.37 -8.86
C GLU A 288 -0.55 -7.31 -8.87
N SER A 289 0.00 -7.60 -7.69
CA SER A 289 1.14 -8.53 -7.56
C SER A 289 0.74 -9.95 -7.93
N ASN A 290 -0.43 -10.41 -7.47
CA ASN A 290 -0.93 -11.74 -7.75
C ASN A 290 -1.25 -11.91 -9.25
N ILE A 291 -1.88 -10.92 -9.90
CA ILE A 291 -2.12 -10.93 -11.35
C ILE A 291 -0.81 -11.02 -12.13
N LYS A 292 0.16 -10.16 -11.80
CA LYS A 292 1.47 -10.14 -12.47
C LYS A 292 2.18 -11.48 -12.37
N TRP A 293 2.25 -12.07 -11.17
CA TRP A 293 2.90 -13.34 -10.96
C TRP A 293 2.14 -14.52 -11.58
N SER A 294 0.81 -14.48 -11.57
CA SER A 294 -0.02 -15.51 -12.21
C SER A 294 0.22 -15.55 -13.71
N LYS A 295 0.22 -14.38 -14.37
CA LYS A 295 0.55 -14.27 -15.80
C LYS A 295 1.94 -14.84 -16.10
N ARG A 296 2.93 -14.45 -15.30
CA ARG A 296 4.31 -14.93 -15.47
C ARG A 296 4.41 -16.44 -15.26
N MET A 297 3.72 -17.02 -14.28
CA MET A 297 3.71 -18.47 -14.06
C MET A 297 3.08 -19.21 -15.24
N GLN A 298 1.98 -18.72 -15.81
CA GLN A 298 1.34 -19.31 -17.00
C GLN A 298 2.26 -19.29 -18.22
N GLU A 299 2.93 -18.16 -18.49
CA GLU A 299 3.93 -18.02 -19.56
C GLU A 299 5.07 -19.05 -19.44
N GLU A 300 5.40 -19.47 -18.23
CA GLU A 300 6.46 -20.42 -17.91
C GLU A 300 5.96 -21.87 -17.75
N GLY A 301 4.72 -22.15 -18.15
CA GLY A 301 4.16 -23.50 -18.17
C GLY A 301 3.62 -24.03 -16.83
N VAL A 302 3.44 -23.15 -15.84
CA VAL A 302 2.73 -23.51 -14.61
C VAL A 302 1.22 -23.49 -14.86
N ASN A 303 0.51 -24.55 -14.48
CA ASN A 303 -0.94 -24.58 -14.48
C ASN A 303 -1.47 -23.72 -13.34
N VAL A 304 -1.98 -22.52 -13.64
CA VAL A 304 -2.54 -21.59 -12.66
C VAL A 304 -4.05 -21.70 -12.65
N ILE A 305 -4.60 -21.99 -11.46
CA ILE A 305 -6.05 -22.07 -11.22
C ILE A 305 -6.44 -20.88 -10.36
N PHE A 306 -7.43 -20.12 -10.79
CA PHE A 306 -7.92 -18.94 -10.10
C PHE A 306 -9.15 -19.29 -9.27
N GLY A 307 -8.94 -19.46 -7.98
CA GLY A 307 -10.00 -19.63 -7.04
C GLY A 307 -10.87 -20.88 -7.23
N VAL A 308 -11.90 -20.94 -6.44
CA VAL A 308 -13.06 -21.83 -6.58
C VAL A 308 -14.25 -20.91 -6.44
N GLU A 309 -15.18 -20.95 -7.39
CA GLU A 309 -16.35 -20.10 -7.40
C GLU A 309 -17.11 -20.17 -6.08
N GLY A 310 -17.47 -19.01 -5.52
CA GLY A 310 -18.14 -18.91 -4.23
C GLY A 310 -17.30 -19.20 -2.99
N LEU A 311 -16.01 -19.57 -3.15
CA LEU A 311 -15.11 -19.90 -2.06
C LEU A 311 -13.83 -19.09 -2.09
N LYS A 312 -13.32 -18.78 -0.90
CA LYS A 312 -12.03 -18.11 -0.74
C LYS A 312 -10.94 -19.12 -0.45
N ILE A 313 -9.84 -19.06 -1.21
CA ILE A 313 -8.68 -19.94 -0.98
C ILE A 313 -7.93 -19.43 0.24
N HIS A 314 -8.04 -20.16 1.35
CA HIS A 314 -7.35 -19.77 2.58
C HIS A 314 -6.44 -20.85 3.16
N SER A 315 -6.46 -22.07 2.66
CA SER A 315 -5.51 -23.13 3.03
C SER A 315 -4.07 -22.75 2.60
N LYS A 316 -3.10 -23.13 3.40
CA LYS A 316 -1.67 -22.99 3.10
C LYS A 316 -1.12 -24.39 2.95
N LEU A 317 -1.09 -24.84 1.70
CA LEU A 317 -0.75 -26.21 1.33
C LEU A 317 0.29 -26.20 0.21
N LEU A 318 1.33 -27.00 0.38
CA LEU A 318 2.24 -27.44 -0.66
C LEU A 318 2.22 -28.97 -0.67
N TYR A 319 2.02 -29.56 -1.84
CA TYR A 319 2.08 -31.01 -2.05
C TYR A 319 3.08 -31.33 -3.14
N ILE A 320 4.01 -32.19 -2.81
CA ILE A 320 5.08 -32.68 -3.69
C ILE A 320 4.84 -34.15 -3.96
N GLU A 321 4.56 -34.49 -5.22
CA GLU A 321 4.38 -35.86 -5.67
C GLU A 321 5.72 -36.42 -6.14
N SER A 322 6.16 -37.53 -5.55
CA SER A 322 7.47 -38.11 -5.84
C SER A 322 7.44 -39.63 -5.86
N LYS A 323 8.31 -40.25 -6.68
CA LYS A 323 8.51 -41.69 -6.76
C LYS A 323 8.99 -42.31 -5.44
N LYS A 324 9.64 -41.51 -4.58
CA LYS A 324 10.16 -41.95 -3.27
C LYS A 324 9.23 -41.70 -2.09
N GLY A 325 7.98 -41.36 -2.35
CA GLY A 325 6.99 -40.96 -1.35
C GLY A 325 6.66 -39.48 -1.44
N ASN A 326 5.38 -39.18 -1.23
CA ASN A 326 4.84 -37.84 -1.31
C ASN A 326 5.14 -37.04 -0.05
N ILE A 327 5.24 -35.72 -0.17
CA ILE A 327 5.48 -34.77 0.92
C ILE A 327 4.41 -33.73 0.89
N ALA A 328 3.84 -33.38 2.05
CA ALA A 328 2.94 -32.26 2.23
C ALA A 328 3.52 -31.26 3.23
N CYS A 329 3.43 -29.96 2.89
CA CYS A 329 3.67 -28.88 3.85
C CYS A 329 2.35 -28.16 4.12
N ILE A 330 1.99 -28.05 5.38
CA ILE A 330 0.75 -27.43 5.84
C ILE A 330 1.12 -26.30 6.79
N GLY A 331 0.46 -25.15 6.65
CA GLY A 331 0.73 -23.99 7.50
C GLY A 331 -0.52 -23.20 7.86
N THR A 332 -0.44 -22.42 8.92
CA THR A 332 -1.46 -21.43 9.31
C THR A 332 -1.14 -20.04 8.73
N GLY A 333 0.14 -19.70 8.58
CA GLY A 333 0.61 -18.46 7.94
C GLY A 333 0.77 -18.60 6.43
N ASN A 334 0.61 -17.50 5.67
CA ASN A 334 0.82 -17.51 4.24
C ASN A 334 2.25 -17.93 3.87
N PHE A 335 2.41 -18.66 2.77
CA PHE A 335 3.73 -19.01 2.22
C PHE A 335 4.34 -17.79 1.51
N HIS A 336 4.79 -16.84 2.32
CA HIS A 336 5.28 -15.55 1.89
C HIS A 336 6.56 -15.19 2.65
N GLU A 337 7.58 -14.74 1.94
CA GLU A 337 8.91 -14.43 2.46
C GLU A 337 8.92 -13.32 3.52
N GLY A 338 7.94 -12.43 3.50
CA GLY A 338 7.77 -11.38 4.49
C GLY A 338 7.27 -11.85 5.86
N ASN A 339 7.05 -13.14 6.05
CA ASN A 339 6.60 -13.69 7.34
C ASN A 339 7.77 -14.02 8.29
N ALA A 340 9.00 -13.92 7.83
CA ALA A 340 10.22 -14.19 8.62
C ALA A 340 11.39 -13.31 8.20
#